data_b490559a260273f9af40d62d7e830ca4
#
_entry.id   b490559a260273f9af40d62d7e830ca4
#
_cell.length_a   1.000
_cell.length_b   1.000
_cell.length_c   1.000
_cell.angle_alpha   90.00
_cell.angle_beta   90.00
_cell.angle_gamma   90.00
#
_symmetry.space_group_name_H-M   'P 1'
#
loop_
_entity.id
_entity.type
_entity.pdbx_description
1 polymer ?
#
loop_
_entity_poly.entity_id
_entity_poly.type
_entity_poly.pdbx_seq_one_letter_code
_entity_poly.pdbx_strand_id
1 'polypeptide(L)'
;MKNYGKKKVKDFSLGMKQRLGMALALINKNELLILDEPMNGLDPDGVQATIQTLKHLAKELHIGIVISSHILGDLDKLCDRAYFIKNGAIIQTVTLGKEVSVYQFTFDEENEDKVSEISALFDGVEQRHPLWLISEADYPLFLKELVLNDIIPLEMKKHALNLEDVYFSLVEGE
;
A
#
# COMPACT_ATOMS: atom_id res chain seq x y z
N MET A 1 18.82 15.47 -19.29
CA MET A 1 18.47 14.97 -20.65
C MET A 1 19.41 15.41 -21.80
N LYS A 2 20.54 16.05 -21.53
CA LYS A 2 21.35 16.69 -22.60
C LYS A 2 22.13 15.77 -23.56
N ASN A 3 22.20 14.44 -23.35
CA ASN A 3 23.05 13.55 -24.15
C ASN A 3 22.37 12.39 -24.89
N TYR A 4 21.05 12.33 -24.92
CA TYR A 4 20.33 11.18 -25.51
C TYR A 4 19.90 11.35 -26.97
N GLY A 5 19.94 12.57 -27.50
CA GLY A 5 19.42 12.90 -28.83
C GLY A 5 20.09 12.21 -30.03
N LYS A 6 21.26 11.56 -29.84
CA LYS A 6 21.98 10.82 -30.88
C LYS A 6 21.88 9.31 -30.73
N LYS A 7 21.31 8.79 -29.64
CA LYS A 7 21.22 7.37 -29.36
C LYS A 7 19.98 6.78 -30.03
N LYS A 8 20.10 5.65 -30.71
CA LYS A 8 18.94 4.97 -31.29
C LYS A 8 18.10 4.35 -30.19
N VAL A 9 16.78 4.35 -30.31
CA VAL A 9 15.84 3.80 -29.29
C VAL A 9 16.14 2.32 -28.96
N LYS A 10 16.63 1.54 -29.93
CA LYS A 10 17.05 0.16 -29.70
C LYS A 10 18.15 0.02 -28.64
N ASP A 11 18.99 1.04 -28.51
CA ASP A 11 20.15 1.07 -27.60
C ASP A 11 19.82 1.76 -26.25
N PHE A 12 18.54 2.07 -26.01
CA PHE A 12 18.07 2.64 -24.76
C PHE A 12 18.02 1.57 -23.66
N SER A 13 18.40 1.96 -22.43
CA SER A 13 18.12 1.15 -21.26
C SER A 13 16.60 1.04 -21.04
N LEU A 14 16.18 0.07 -20.24
CA LEU A 14 14.75 -0.10 -19.91
C LEU A 14 14.14 1.20 -19.38
N GLY A 15 14.77 1.85 -18.39
CA GLY A 15 14.31 3.11 -17.87
C GLY A 15 14.26 4.27 -18.86
N MET A 16 15.17 4.27 -19.86
CA MET A 16 15.09 5.24 -20.95
C MET A 16 13.88 4.97 -21.85
N LYS A 17 13.58 3.72 -22.14
CA LYS A 17 12.41 3.32 -22.94
C LYS A 17 11.11 3.67 -22.21
N GLN A 18 11.01 3.40 -20.91
CA GLN A 18 9.84 3.74 -20.09
C GLN A 18 9.60 5.25 -20.06
N ARG A 19 10.65 6.05 -19.79
CA ARG A 19 10.53 7.53 -19.82
C ARG A 19 10.13 8.06 -21.19
N LEU A 20 10.64 7.45 -22.26
CA LEU A 20 10.21 7.80 -23.61
C LEU A 20 8.73 7.44 -23.83
N GLY A 21 8.30 6.26 -23.41
CA GLY A 21 6.89 5.83 -23.48
C GLY A 21 5.95 6.79 -22.76
N MET A 22 6.29 7.16 -21.51
CA MET A 22 5.53 8.17 -20.77
C MET A 22 5.49 9.53 -21.48
N ALA A 23 6.63 9.98 -22.02
CA ALA A 23 6.68 11.23 -22.77
C ALA A 23 5.82 11.21 -24.01
N LEU A 24 5.79 10.08 -24.74
CA LEU A 24 4.93 9.87 -25.90
C LEU A 24 3.44 9.88 -25.53
N ALA A 25 3.09 9.22 -24.42
CA ALA A 25 1.71 9.21 -23.92
C ALA A 25 1.20 10.60 -23.53
N LEU A 26 2.09 11.54 -23.17
CA LEU A 26 1.74 12.89 -22.74
C LEU A 26 1.67 13.93 -23.88
N ILE A 27 2.06 13.57 -25.10
CA ILE A 27 2.10 14.52 -26.24
C ILE A 27 0.74 15.19 -26.50
N ASN A 28 -0.36 14.43 -26.32
CA ASN A 28 -1.70 14.88 -26.68
C ASN A 28 -2.45 15.61 -25.56
N LYS A 29 -1.78 16.05 -24.50
CA LYS A 29 -2.40 16.73 -23.33
C LYS A 29 -3.59 15.93 -22.77
N ASN A 30 -3.37 14.65 -22.53
CA ASN A 30 -4.40 13.76 -22.03
C ASN A 30 -4.79 14.12 -20.59
N GLU A 31 -6.08 14.00 -20.28
CA GLU A 31 -6.61 14.17 -18.92
C GLU A 31 -6.44 12.90 -18.08
N LEU A 32 -6.22 11.74 -18.72
CA LEU A 32 -6.02 10.43 -18.12
C LEU A 32 -4.80 9.73 -18.71
N LEU A 33 -3.98 9.18 -17.83
CA LEU A 33 -2.82 8.37 -18.16
C LEU A 33 -2.99 6.97 -17.54
N ILE A 34 -2.92 5.93 -18.39
CA ILE A 34 -2.98 4.52 -17.93
C ILE A 34 -1.61 3.91 -18.14
N LEU A 35 -1.02 3.37 -17.07
CA LEU A 35 0.33 2.83 -17.05
C LEU A 35 0.31 1.40 -16.52
N ASP A 36 0.84 0.49 -17.30
CA ASP A 36 1.00 -0.91 -16.93
C ASP A 36 2.43 -1.16 -16.50
N GLU A 37 2.61 -1.52 -15.20
CA GLU A 37 3.91 -1.83 -14.57
C GLU A 37 5.04 -0.83 -14.89
N PRO A 38 4.84 0.51 -14.78
CA PRO A 38 5.79 1.50 -15.27
C PRO A 38 7.11 1.55 -14.50
N MET A 39 7.19 0.93 -13.32
CA MET A 39 8.38 0.87 -12.47
C MET A 39 9.12 -0.45 -12.57
N ASN A 40 8.55 -1.44 -13.28
CA ASN A 40 9.13 -2.78 -13.36
C ASN A 40 10.51 -2.77 -14.04
N GLY A 41 11.50 -3.38 -13.36
CA GLY A 41 12.87 -3.51 -13.86
C GLY A 41 13.68 -2.21 -13.87
N LEU A 42 13.22 -1.16 -13.19
CA LEU A 42 14.01 0.02 -12.90
C LEU A 42 14.91 -0.21 -11.67
N ASP A 43 16.04 0.47 -11.65
CA ASP A 43 16.85 0.64 -10.44
C ASP A 43 16.14 1.56 -9.43
N PRO A 44 16.50 1.55 -8.15
CA PRO A 44 15.84 2.35 -7.10
C PRO A 44 15.77 3.84 -7.44
N ASP A 45 16.81 4.40 -8.04
CA ASP A 45 16.82 5.81 -8.47
C ASP A 45 15.82 6.07 -9.60
N GLY A 46 15.69 5.11 -10.53
CA GLY A 46 14.73 5.13 -11.61
C GLY A 46 13.29 5.08 -11.10
N VAL A 47 13.00 4.22 -10.12
CA VAL A 47 11.69 4.12 -9.44
C VAL A 47 11.36 5.46 -8.79
N GLN A 48 12.25 6.02 -7.96
CA GLN A 48 12.02 7.29 -7.29
C GLN A 48 11.78 8.44 -8.28
N ALA A 49 12.57 8.52 -9.35
CA ALA A 49 12.39 9.53 -10.39
C ALA A 49 11.04 9.39 -11.11
N THR A 50 10.56 8.16 -11.32
CA THR A 50 9.26 7.87 -11.92
C THR A 50 8.13 8.30 -10.98
N ILE A 51 8.18 7.92 -9.70
CA ILE A 51 7.21 8.34 -8.67
C ILE A 51 7.11 9.88 -8.62
N GLN A 52 8.24 10.58 -8.57
CA GLN A 52 8.26 12.05 -8.55
C GLN A 52 7.62 12.66 -9.81
N THR A 53 7.90 12.07 -10.97
CA THR A 53 7.32 12.51 -12.23
C THR A 53 5.79 12.32 -12.23
N LEU A 54 5.29 11.15 -11.82
CA LEU A 54 3.86 10.86 -11.77
C LEU A 54 3.14 11.77 -10.76
N LYS A 55 3.72 11.98 -9.58
CA LYS A 55 3.19 12.95 -8.61
C LYS A 55 3.09 14.36 -9.16
N HIS A 56 4.11 14.80 -9.88
CA HIS A 56 4.09 16.12 -10.53
C HIS A 56 2.99 16.21 -11.60
N LEU A 57 2.83 15.19 -12.44
CA LEU A 57 1.77 15.12 -13.46
C LEU A 57 0.37 15.18 -12.82
N ALA A 58 0.15 14.43 -11.75
CA ALA A 58 -1.14 14.40 -11.06
C ALA A 58 -1.46 15.72 -10.37
N LYS A 59 -0.50 16.30 -9.62
CA LYS A 59 -0.74 17.47 -8.77
C LYS A 59 -0.71 18.78 -9.55
N GLU A 60 0.29 18.97 -10.41
CA GLU A 60 0.52 20.24 -11.08
C GLU A 60 -0.21 20.35 -12.43
N LEU A 61 -0.35 19.21 -13.14
CA LEU A 61 -1.03 19.18 -14.43
C LEU A 61 -2.44 18.60 -14.36
N HIS A 62 -2.89 18.17 -13.17
CA HIS A 62 -4.23 17.65 -12.90
C HIS A 62 -4.61 16.47 -13.81
N ILE A 63 -3.62 15.61 -14.13
CA ILE A 63 -3.83 14.42 -14.94
C ILE A 63 -4.26 13.28 -14.01
N GLY A 64 -5.39 12.64 -14.32
CA GLY A 64 -5.79 11.39 -13.68
C GLY A 64 -4.81 10.28 -14.06
N ILE A 65 -4.33 9.50 -13.09
CA ILE A 65 -3.38 8.42 -13.36
C ILE A 65 -3.93 7.11 -12.82
N VAL A 66 -4.00 6.11 -13.70
CA VAL A 66 -4.25 4.71 -13.34
C VAL A 66 -2.97 3.93 -13.58
N ILE A 67 -2.52 3.19 -12.57
CA ILE A 67 -1.25 2.47 -12.60
C ILE A 67 -1.47 1.04 -12.11
N SER A 68 -0.92 0.04 -12.80
CA SER A 68 -0.76 -1.31 -12.27
C SER A 68 0.63 -1.49 -11.67
N SER A 69 0.73 -2.25 -10.59
CA SER A 69 2.01 -2.70 -10.02
C SER A 69 1.79 -3.90 -9.11
N HIS A 70 2.81 -4.75 -9.02
CA HIS A 70 2.92 -5.81 -8.02
C HIS A 70 3.81 -5.39 -6.82
N ILE A 71 4.40 -4.19 -6.85
CA ILE A 71 5.24 -3.64 -5.77
C ILE A 71 4.40 -2.68 -4.93
N LEU A 72 3.78 -3.21 -3.89
CA LEU A 72 2.79 -2.49 -3.07
C LEU A 72 3.38 -1.26 -2.37
N GLY A 73 4.61 -1.36 -1.84
CA GLY A 73 5.26 -0.25 -1.15
C GLY A 73 5.56 0.99 -2.02
N ASP A 74 5.59 0.84 -3.35
CA ASP A 74 5.70 1.98 -4.26
C ASP A 74 4.35 2.65 -4.52
N LEU A 75 3.27 1.84 -4.56
CA LEU A 75 1.89 2.34 -4.68
C LEU A 75 1.46 3.13 -3.45
N ASP A 76 1.81 2.70 -2.24
CA ASP A 76 1.56 3.44 -0.99
C ASP A 76 2.08 4.88 -1.04
N LYS A 77 3.23 5.06 -1.69
CA LYS A 77 3.86 6.38 -1.80
C LYS A 77 3.24 7.26 -2.89
N LEU A 78 2.56 6.65 -3.87
CA LEU A 78 2.16 7.32 -5.11
C LEU A 78 0.65 7.56 -5.19
N CYS A 79 -0.16 6.59 -4.80
CA CYS A 79 -1.58 6.54 -5.10
C CYS A 79 -2.44 7.15 -3.98
N ASP A 80 -3.62 7.66 -4.34
CA ASP A 80 -4.67 8.07 -3.39
C ASP A 80 -5.64 6.92 -3.11
N ARG A 81 -5.70 5.93 -4.02
CA ARG A 81 -6.60 4.78 -3.94
C ARG A 81 -5.99 3.57 -4.63
N ALA A 82 -6.16 2.40 -4.03
CA ALA A 82 -5.78 1.12 -4.61
C ALA A 82 -6.98 0.18 -4.75
N TYR A 83 -6.94 -0.65 -5.79
CA TYR A 83 -7.93 -1.68 -6.08
C TYR A 83 -7.22 -3.02 -6.18
N PHE A 84 -7.61 -3.99 -5.36
CA PHE A 84 -7.15 -5.36 -5.47
C PHE A 84 -8.05 -6.12 -6.43
N ILE A 85 -7.45 -6.72 -7.44
CA ILE A 85 -8.17 -7.44 -8.51
C ILE A 85 -7.79 -8.93 -8.45
N LYS A 86 -8.82 -9.80 -8.43
CA LYS A 86 -8.67 -11.25 -8.49
C LYS A 86 -9.72 -11.80 -9.46
N ASN A 87 -9.28 -12.66 -10.39
CA ASN A 87 -10.13 -13.26 -11.41
C ASN A 87 -11.00 -12.26 -12.21
N GLY A 88 -10.44 -11.07 -12.50
CA GLY A 88 -11.14 -10.01 -13.25
C GLY A 88 -12.16 -9.20 -12.46
N ALA A 89 -12.30 -9.44 -11.15
CA ALA A 89 -13.18 -8.69 -10.27
C ALA A 89 -12.37 -7.87 -9.24
N ILE A 90 -12.89 -6.69 -8.88
CA ILE A 90 -12.35 -5.92 -7.75
C ILE A 90 -12.85 -6.58 -6.48
N ILE A 91 -11.91 -7.11 -5.67
CA ILE A 91 -12.22 -7.78 -4.40
C ILE A 91 -12.09 -6.84 -3.19
N GLN A 92 -11.26 -5.81 -3.31
CA GLN A 92 -11.06 -4.83 -2.25
C GLN A 92 -10.68 -3.47 -2.81
N THR A 93 -11.11 -2.40 -2.13
CA THR A 93 -10.72 -1.01 -2.42
C THR A 93 -10.14 -0.38 -1.16
N VAL A 94 -8.98 0.25 -1.29
CA VAL A 94 -8.28 0.93 -0.20
C VAL A 94 -8.07 2.40 -0.56
N THR A 95 -8.44 3.31 0.33
CA THR A 95 -8.10 4.73 0.20
C THR A 95 -6.80 4.98 0.94
N LEU A 96 -5.81 5.48 0.22
CA LEU A 96 -4.48 5.80 0.72
C LEU A 96 -4.39 7.27 1.14
N GLY A 97 -3.32 7.64 1.85
CA GLY A 97 -3.10 9.04 2.26
C GLY A 97 -3.89 9.49 3.49
N LYS A 98 -4.83 8.69 4.00
CA LYS A 98 -5.29 8.80 5.38
C LYS A 98 -4.52 7.75 6.16
N GLU A 99 -3.76 8.16 7.14
CA GLU A 99 -3.11 7.24 8.07
C GLU A 99 -4.21 6.45 8.80
N VAL A 100 -4.60 5.32 8.22
CA VAL A 100 -5.36 4.32 8.98
C VAL A 100 -4.34 3.66 9.87
N SER A 101 -4.30 4.10 11.10
CA SER A 101 -3.43 3.49 12.11
C SER A 101 -4.17 2.32 12.74
N VAL A 102 -3.45 1.25 12.94
CA VAL A 102 -3.85 0.12 13.79
C VAL A 102 -2.85 -0.02 14.93
N TYR A 103 -3.32 -0.58 16.02
CA TYR A 103 -2.44 -0.99 17.10
C TYR A 103 -2.17 -2.47 16.96
N GLN A 104 -0.90 -2.82 16.92
CA GLN A 104 -0.42 -4.19 16.83
C GLN A 104 -0.01 -4.66 18.22
N PHE A 105 -0.51 -5.82 18.62
CA PHE A 105 -0.23 -6.44 19.90
C PHE A 105 0.30 -7.86 19.72
N THR A 106 1.14 -8.28 20.65
CA THR A 106 1.48 -9.68 20.87
C THR A 106 1.21 -10.05 22.32
N PHE A 107 0.82 -11.29 22.56
CA PHE A 107 0.49 -11.80 23.90
C PHE A 107 1.24 -13.11 24.15
N ASP A 108 1.35 -13.48 25.44
CA ASP A 108 1.79 -14.81 25.85
C ASP A 108 0.76 -15.87 25.44
N GLU A 109 1.23 -17.06 25.10
CA GLU A 109 0.37 -18.22 24.73
C GLU A 109 -0.72 -18.50 25.79
N GLU A 110 -0.43 -18.29 27.07
CA GLU A 110 -1.37 -18.46 28.18
C GLU A 110 -2.57 -17.49 28.12
N ASN A 111 -2.43 -16.35 27.47
CA ASN A 111 -3.46 -15.32 27.35
C ASN A 111 -4.20 -15.35 26.01
N GLU A 112 -3.75 -16.13 25.02
CA GLU A 112 -4.33 -16.13 23.67
C GLU A 112 -5.82 -16.46 23.64
N ASP A 113 -6.27 -17.47 24.40
CA ASP A 113 -7.68 -17.86 24.46
C ASP A 113 -8.55 -16.72 25.01
N LYS A 114 -8.10 -16.05 26.08
CA LYS A 114 -8.82 -14.92 26.69
C LYS A 114 -8.84 -13.71 25.76
N VAL A 115 -7.73 -13.43 25.09
CA VAL A 115 -7.63 -12.33 24.11
C VAL A 115 -8.57 -12.61 22.94
N SER A 116 -8.68 -13.88 22.51
CA SER A 116 -9.61 -14.29 21.45
C SER A 116 -11.07 -14.06 21.86
N GLU A 117 -11.44 -14.38 23.11
CA GLU A 117 -12.78 -14.09 23.62
C GLU A 117 -13.07 -12.58 23.68
N ILE A 118 -12.10 -11.80 24.14
CA ILE A 118 -12.23 -10.32 24.20
C ILE A 118 -12.33 -9.76 22.78
N SER A 119 -11.53 -10.25 21.84
CA SER A 119 -11.51 -9.77 20.46
C SER A 119 -12.84 -9.96 19.74
N ALA A 120 -13.57 -11.00 20.06
CA ALA A 120 -14.91 -11.28 19.51
C ALA A 120 -15.96 -10.21 19.88
N LEU A 121 -15.67 -9.31 20.81
CA LEU A 121 -16.53 -8.19 21.18
C LEU A 121 -16.36 -6.96 20.27
N PHE A 122 -15.37 -6.99 19.37
CA PHE A 122 -14.98 -5.84 18.55
C PHE A 122 -14.90 -6.19 17.08
N ASP A 123 -15.54 -5.40 16.23
CA ASP A 123 -15.51 -5.60 14.77
C ASP A 123 -14.16 -5.20 14.14
N GLY A 124 -13.43 -4.31 14.79
CA GLY A 124 -12.14 -3.79 14.28
C GLY A 124 -10.91 -4.48 14.89
N VAL A 125 -11.06 -5.71 15.41
CA VAL A 125 -9.96 -6.54 15.91
C VAL A 125 -9.76 -7.73 14.99
N GLU A 126 -8.55 -7.88 14.46
CA GLU A 126 -8.15 -8.97 13.57
C GLU A 126 -6.98 -9.74 14.17
N GLN A 127 -7.12 -11.06 14.29
CA GLN A 127 -6.02 -11.93 14.70
C GLN A 127 -5.22 -12.39 13.47
N ARG A 128 -3.91 -12.15 13.50
CA ARG A 128 -2.92 -12.67 12.55
C ARG A 128 -1.77 -13.28 13.34
N HIS A 129 -1.96 -14.52 13.78
CA HIS A 129 -1.03 -15.21 14.69
C HIS A 129 0.45 -14.99 14.32
N PRO A 130 1.33 -14.56 15.25
CA PRO A 130 1.07 -14.26 16.67
C PRO A 130 0.59 -12.82 16.93
N LEU A 131 0.17 -12.08 15.92
CA LEU A 131 -0.17 -10.66 15.98
C LEU A 131 -1.68 -10.45 16.10
N TRP A 132 -2.04 -9.38 16.82
CA TRP A 132 -3.39 -8.86 16.89
C TRP A 132 -3.39 -7.43 16.39
N LEU A 133 -4.25 -7.13 15.42
CA LEU A 133 -4.41 -5.79 14.85
C LEU A 133 -5.71 -5.21 15.35
N ILE A 134 -5.65 -4.06 15.99
CA ILE A 134 -6.79 -3.38 16.59
C ILE A 134 -6.96 -2.03 15.91
N SER A 135 -8.16 -1.73 15.43
CA SER A 135 -8.50 -0.44 14.84
C SER A 135 -8.28 0.70 15.81
N GLU A 136 -7.98 1.89 15.31
CA GLU A 136 -7.83 3.08 16.16
C GLU A 136 -9.13 3.42 16.92
N ALA A 137 -10.28 3.06 16.37
CA ALA A 137 -11.58 3.26 16.99
C ALA A 137 -11.81 2.33 18.19
N ASP A 138 -11.42 1.07 18.08
CA ASP A 138 -11.65 0.04 19.10
C ASP A 138 -10.54 0.00 20.16
N TYR A 139 -9.36 0.56 19.85
CA TYR A 139 -8.19 0.53 20.73
C TYR A 139 -8.47 0.95 22.18
N PRO A 140 -9.18 2.06 22.48
CA PRO A 140 -9.39 2.48 23.88
C PRO A 140 -10.23 1.49 24.67
N LEU A 141 -11.24 0.89 24.03
CA LEU A 141 -12.14 -0.07 24.66
C LEU A 141 -11.47 -1.43 24.79
N PHE A 142 -10.74 -1.87 23.76
CA PHE A 142 -9.96 -3.11 23.79
C PHE A 142 -8.91 -3.08 24.91
N LEU A 143 -8.16 -1.97 25.02
CA LEU A 143 -7.17 -1.80 26.08
C LEU A 143 -7.81 -1.84 27.47
N LYS A 144 -9.00 -1.24 27.63
CA LYS A 144 -9.75 -1.31 28.88
C LYS A 144 -10.13 -2.75 29.24
N GLU A 145 -10.60 -3.54 28.28
CA GLU A 145 -10.94 -4.96 28.50
C GLU A 145 -9.70 -5.78 28.88
N LEU A 146 -8.55 -5.54 28.26
CA LEU A 146 -7.29 -6.18 28.66
C LEU A 146 -6.97 -5.90 30.12
N VAL A 147 -7.07 -4.64 30.56
CA VAL A 147 -6.78 -4.23 31.94
C VAL A 147 -7.77 -4.87 32.92
N LEU A 148 -9.06 -4.94 32.59
CA LEU A 148 -10.08 -5.56 33.43
C LEU A 148 -9.87 -7.06 33.63
N ASN A 149 -9.19 -7.72 32.69
CA ASN A 149 -8.89 -9.14 32.72
C ASN A 149 -7.45 -9.45 33.17
N ASP A 150 -6.71 -8.43 33.67
CA ASP A 150 -5.31 -8.53 34.09
C ASP A 150 -4.37 -9.06 32.97
N ILE A 151 -4.68 -8.75 31.70
CA ILE A 151 -3.87 -9.15 30.55
C ILE A 151 -2.91 -8.04 30.16
N ILE A 152 -1.63 -8.36 30.17
CA ILE A 152 -0.56 -7.44 29.76
C ILE A 152 0.02 -7.92 28.44
N PRO A 153 0.02 -7.10 27.38
CA PRO A 153 0.66 -7.47 26.13
C PRO A 153 2.18 -7.53 26.27
N LEU A 154 2.83 -8.47 25.56
CA LEU A 154 4.28 -8.54 25.46
C LEU A 154 4.85 -7.35 24.69
N GLU A 155 4.16 -6.97 23.64
CA GLU A 155 4.55 -5.84 22.78
C GLU A 155 3.29 -5.11 22.31
N MET A 156 3.39 -3.80 22.20
CA MET A 156 2.38 -2.93 21.59
C MET A 156 3.07 -1.90 20.69
N LYS A 157 2.63 -1.82 19.45
CA LYS A 157 3.11 -0.82 18.49
C LYS A 157 1.94 -0.16 17.77
N LYS A 158 2.02 1.16 17.57
CA LYS A 158 1.16 1.82 16.61
C LYS A 158 1.75 1.62 15.22
N HIS A 159 0.97 1.06 14.31
CA HIS A 159 1.36 0.73 12.94
C HIS A 159 0.43 1.44 11.96
N ALA A 160 1.00 2.11 10.95
CA ALA A 160 0.21 2.62 9.84
C ALA A 160 -0.06 1.49 8.86
N LEU A 161 -1.32 1.15 8.63
CA LEU A 161 -1.69 0.14 7.63
C LEU A 161 -1.17 0.55 6.25
N ASN A 162 -0.46 -0.36 5.63
CA ASN A 162 0.02 -0.23 4.25
C ASN A 162 -0.68 -1.24 3.33
N LEU A 163 -0.46 -1.12 2.03
CA LEU A 163 -1.07 -2.04 1.06
C LEU A 163 -0.61 -3.49 1.21
N GLU A 164 0.58 -3.72 1.76
CA GLU A 164 1.08 -5.08 2.01
C GLU A 164 0.26 -5.76 3.11
N ASP A 165 -0.07 -5.03 4.19
CA ASP A 165 -0.92 -5.55 5.27
C ASP A 165 -2.30 -5.94 4.74
N VAL A 166 -2.90 -5.11 3.90
CA VAL A 166 -4.19 -5.41 3.26
C VAL A 166 -4.08 -6.60 2.32
N TYR A 167 -3.01 -6.68 1.52
CA TYR A 167 -2.79 -7.81 0.62
C TYR A 167 -2.70 -9.14 1.37
N PHE A 168 -1.90 -9.19 2.43
CA PHE A 168 -1.75 -10.41 3.23
C PHE A 168 -3.08 -10.83 3.87
N SER A 169 -3.89 -9.89 4.35
CA SER A 169 -5.23 -10.23 4.88
C SER A 169 -6.16 -10.86 3.85
N LEU A 170 -6.01 -10.47 2.57
CA LEU A 170 -6.82 -11.03 1.48
C LEU A 170 -6.34 -12.43 1.03
N VAL A 171 -5.06 -12.76 1.26
CA VAL A 171 -4.47 -14.05 0.86
C VAL A 171 -4.58 -15.10 1.97
N GLU A 172 -4.45 -14.70 3.24
CA GLU A 172 -4.51 -15.59 4.40
C GLU A 172 -5.94 -15.96 4.80
N GLY A 173 -6.95 -15.23 4.31
CA GLY A 173 -8.38 -15.48 4.56
C GLY A 173 -8.99 -16.57 3.66
N GLU A 174 -8.19 -17.32 2.93
CA GLU A 174 -8.58 -18.48 2.10
C GLU A 174 -8.06 -19.78 2.70
#